data_4c7f029f0f5b6654bbf54226772f5ff0
#
_entry.id   4c7f029f0f5b6654bbf54226772f5ff0
#
_cell.length_a   1.000
_cell.length_b   1.000
_cell.length_c   1.000
_cell.angle_alpha   90.00
_cell.angle_beta   90.00
_cell.angle_gamma   90.00
#
_symmetry.space_group_name_H-M   'P 1'
#
loop_
_entity.id
_entity.type
_entity.pdbx_description
1 polymer ?
#
loop_
_entity_poly.entity_id
_entity_poly.type
_entity_poly.pdbx_seq_one_letter_code
_entity_poly.pdbx_strand_id
1 'polypeptide(L)'
;MRKPSDVTRRTAIRAAIAGAAAVAAGAAPASGQAAGDMERVQGIGGFFFRAKDPRKLAEWYEANLGVAPVPQKPGATPWRTSAGTTAFAPFKEDTSYFGDRRFQWMINFRVGDLDKMAAQLRERGIAVEVDPQVYPNGRFARLADPEGNPIQLWQPGGTDPG
;
A
#
# COMPACT_ATOMS: atom_id res chain seq x y z
N MET A 1 34.84 2.59 -37.80
CA MET A 1 35.62 1.51 -37.18
C MET A 1 34.74 0.78 -36.17
N ARG A 2 34.72 -0.54 -36.26
CA ARG A 2 33.72 -1.50 -35.76
C ARG A 2 33.64 -1.63 -34.25
N LYS A 3 32.41 -1.88 -33.71
CA LYS A 3 32.14 -2.59 -32.46
C LYS A 3 32.74 -4.02 -32.51
N PRO A 4 32.94 -4.65 -31.36
CA PRO A 4 32.25 -5.92 -31.09
C PRO A 4 31.58 -5.89 -29.71
N SER A 5 30.30 -6.23 -29.60
CA SER A 5 29.68 -7.56 -29.48
C SER A 5 30.31 -8.46 -28.40
N ASP A 6 29.47 -8.68 -27.37
CA ASP A 6 28.90 -9.97 -27.08
C ASP A 6 29.63 -10.85 -26.07
N VAL A 7 28.88 -11.52 -25.29
CA VAL A 7 28.88 -12.95 -24.95
C VAL A 7 28.46 -13.25 -23.51
N THR A 8 27.24 -13.71 -23.47
CA THR A 8 26.62 -14.68 -22.56
C THR A 8 27.60 -15.55 -21.78
N ARG A 9 27.42 -15.67 -20.46
CA ARG A 9 27.81 -16.87 -19.71
C ARG A 9 26.72 -17.34 -18.76
N ARG A 10 26.01 -18.35 -19.23
CA ARG A 10 25.28 -19.30 -18.39
C ARG A 10 26.32 -20.24 -17.79
N THR A 11 26.30 -20.41 -16.48
CA THR A 11 27.00 -21.51 -15.83
C THR A 11 26.01 -22.27 -14.96
N ALA A 12 25.65 -23.44 -15.43
CA ALA A 12 24.94 -24.46 -14.69
C ALA A 12 25.92 -25.16 -13.72
N ILE A 13 25.53 -25.32 -12.48
CA ILE A 13 26.27 -26.17 -11.53
C ILE A 13 25.41 -27.43 -11.30
N ARG A 14 25.96 -28.55 -11.71
CA ARG A 14 25.45 -29.89 -11.49
C ARG A 14 25.85 -30.39 -10.10
N ALA A 15 24.92 -31.11 -9.49
CA ALA A 15 25.07 -31.83 -8.24
C ALA A 15 26.09 -32.97 -8.32
N ALA A 16 26.82 -33.20 -7.23
CA ALA A 16 27.47 -34.46 -6.94
C ALA A 16 27.05 -34.93 -5.54
N ILE A 17 26.45 -36.12 -5.49
CA ILE A 17 26.10 -36.85 -4.29
C ILE A 17 27.29 -37.75 -3.95
N ALA A 18 27.77 -37.72 -2.72
CA ALA A 18 28.55 -38.81 -2.14
C ALA A 18 28.18 -38.93 -0.65
N GLY A 19 27.74 -40.10 -0.26
CA GLY A 19 27.34 -40.41 1.10
C GLY A 19 28.52 -40.79 2.01
N ALA A 20 28.31 -40.54 3.28
CA ALA A 20 28.99 -41.26 4.37
C ALA A 20 28.04 -41.30 5.60
N ALA A 21 27.69 -42.50 6.01
CA ALA A 21 27.00 -42.76 7.23
C ALA A 21 27.97 -42.68 8.41
N ALA A 22 27.65 -41.87 9.41
CA ALA A 22 28.30 -41.95 10.72
C ALA A 22 27.20 -41.99 11.81
N VAL A 23 27.23 -43.03 12.57
CA VAL A 23 26.41 -43.24 13.77
C VAL A 23 26.87 -42.24 14.82
N ALA A 24 25.96 -41.45 15.34
CA ALA A 24 26.24 -40.52 16.41
C ALA A 24 25.26 -40.63 17.56
N ALA A 25 25.85 -40.53 18.70
CA ALA A 25 25.26 -40.58 20.03
C ALA A 25 24.13 -39.55 20.20
N GLY A 26 23.12 -39.95 20.97
CA GLY A 26 21.98 -39.15 21.32
C GLY A 26 22.33 -37.88 22.07
N ALA A 27 22.09 -36.76 21.39
CA ALA A 27 21.83 -35.51 22.08
C ALA A 27 20.31 -35.43 22.27
N ALA A 28 19.86 -35.33 23.50
CA ALA A 28 18.48 -35.02 23.81
C ALA A 28 18.08 -33.74 23.04
N PRO A 29 16.88 -33.69 22.44
CA PRO A 29 16.43 -32.46 21.84
C PRO A 29 16.37 -31.40 22.96
N ALA A 30 17.17 -30.35 22.80
CA ALA A 30 16.95 -29.13 23.55
C ALA A 30 15.48 -28.77 23.31
N SER A 31 14.71 -28.74 24.42
CA SER A 31 13.35 -28.28 24.45
C SER A 31 13.30 -26.96 23.70
N GLY A 32 12.82 -27.02 22.45
CA GLY A 32 12.49 -25.83 21.69
C GLY A 32 11.51 -25.05 22.55
N GLN A 33 11.95 -23.93 23.08
CA GLN A 33 11.02 -22.91 23.53
C GLN A 33 10.08 -22.72 22.36
N ALA A 34 8.82 -23.10 22.56
CA ALA A 34 7.74 -22.72 21.68
C ALA A 34 7.94 -21.23 21.45
N ALA A 35 8.15 -20.84 20.19
CA ALA A 35 8.19 -19.43 19.84
C ALA A 35 6.86 -18.88 20.31
N GLY A 36 6.86 -18.24 21.50
CA GLY A 36 5.69 -17.67 22.09
C GLY A 36 5.02 -16.82 21.04
N ASP A 37 3.71 -16.90 20.94
CA ASP A 37 2.93 -16.14 19.96
C ASP A 37 3.42 -14.70 19.96
N MET A 38 4.19 -14.37 18.91
CA MET A 38 4.73 -13.03 18.77
C MET A 38 3.56 -12.12 18.44
N GLU A 39 3.30 -11.13 19.31
CA GLU A 39 2.28 -10.12 19.04
C GLU A 39 2.56 -9.43 17.69
N ARG A 40 1.51 -9.25 16.91
CA ARG A 40 1.61 -8.65 15.57
C ARG A 40 0.69 -7.45 15.46
N VAL A 41 1.12 -6.48 14.65
CA VAL A 41 0.27 -5.36 14.27
C VAL A 41 -0.96 -5.88 13.53
N GLN A 42 -2.16 -5.48 13.98
CA GLN A 42 -3.43 -5.92 13.44
C GLN A 42 -3.90 -5.07 12.24
N GLY A 43 -3.35 -3.85 12.07
CA GLY A 43 -3.70 -2.96 10.99
C GLY A 43 -3.20 -1.54 11.20
N ILE A 44 -3.56 -0.65 10.29
CA ILE A 44 -3.25 0.77 10.39
C ILE A 44 -4.30 1.42 11.28
N GLY A 45 -3.90 1.92 12.46
CA GLY A 45 -4.78 2.59 13.41
C GLY A 45 -5.06 4.05 13.10
N GLY A 46 -4.22 4.69 12.28
CA GLY A 46 -4.37 6.08 11.89
C GLY A 46 -3.30 6.52 10.90
N PHE A 47 -3.60 7.58 10.17
CA PHE A 47 -2.66 8.24 9.28
C PHE A 47 -2.57 9.71 9.67
N PHE A 48 -1.36 10.20 9.99
CA PHE A 48 -1.13 11.54 10.53
C PHE A 48 -0.13 12.28 9.65
N PHE A 49 -0.46 13.51 9.30
CA PHE A 49 0.40 14.37 8.48
C PHE A 49 0.23 15.85 8.83
N ARG A 50 1.14 16.68 8.35
CA ARG A 50 1.09 18.11 8.57
C ARG A 50 0.21 18.77 7.51
N ALA A 51 -0.63 19.73 7.95
CA ALA A 51 -1.49 20.53 7.08
C ALA A 51 -1.32 22.00 7.40
N LYS A 52 -1.51 22.88 6.41
CA LYS A 52 -1.50 24.33 6.57
C LYS A 52 -2.74 24.80 7.33
N ASP A 53 -3.91 24.24 6.98
CA ASP A 53 -5.19 24.46 7.65
C ASP A 53 -5.86 23.11 7.96
N PRO A 54 -5.50 22.46 9.08
CA PRO A 54 -6.00 21.12 9.41
C PRO A 54 -7.53 21.02 9.46
N ARG A 55 -8.20 22.08 9.90
CA ARG A 55 -9.66 22.08 9.99
C ARG A 55 -10.33 22.07 8.63
N LYS A 56 -9.95 23.01 7.76
CA LYS A 56 -10.51 23.06 6.38
C LYS A 56 -10.17 21.80 5.60
N LEU A 57 -8.96 21.27 5.79
CA LEU A 57 -8.57 20.05 5.10
C LEU A 57 -9.38 18.85 5.57
N ALA A 58 -9.63 18.71 6.88
CA ALA A 58 -10.48 17.65 7.42
C ALA A 58 -11.93 17.76 6.92
N GLU A 59 -12.51 18.95 6.89
CA GLU A 59 -13.83 19.23 6.32
C GLU A 59 -13.90 18.81 4.83
N TRP A 60 -12.86 19.06 4.07
CA TRP A 60 -12.76 18.65 2.67
C TRP A 60 -12.75 17.13 2.50
N TYR A 61 -11.95 16.41 3.32
CA TYR A 61 -11.89 14.95 3.30
C TYR A 61 -13.23 14.32 3.68
N GLU A 62 -13.90 14.86 4.68
CA GLU A 62 -15.23 14.41 5.08
C GLU A 62 -16.26 14.63 3.97
N ALA A 63 -16.33 15.86 3.43
CA ALA A 63 -17.33 16.23 2.43
C ALA A 63 -17.15 15.49 1.09
N ASN A 64 -15.92 15.20 0.67
CA ASN A 64 -15.65 14.66 -0.67
C ASN A 64 -15.31 13.17 -0.69
N LEU A 65 -14.72 12.65 0.37
CA LEU A 65 -14.27 11.26 0.45
C LEU A 65 -14.95 10.47 1.59
N GLY A 66 -15.77 11.10 2.40
CA GLY A 66 -16.44 10.45 3.54
C GLY A 66 -15.48 10.07 4.67
N VAL A 67 -14.30 10.69 4.72
CA VAL A 67 -13.29 10.47 5.76
C VAL A 67 -13.54 11.45 6.89
N ALA A 68 -14.34 11.04 7.88
CA ALA A 68 -14.68 11.90 9.01
C ALA A 68 -13.44 12.21 9.87
N PRO A 69 -13.30 13.46 10.37
CA PRO A 69 -12.22 13.84 11.26
C PRO A 69 -12.30 13.12 12.62
N VAL A 70 -11.20 13.13 13.35
CA VAL A 70 -11.19 12.64 14.73
C VAL A 70 -12.22 13.41 15.55
N PRO A 71 -13.15 12.71 16.27
CA PRO A 71 -14.18 13.36 17.05
C PRO A 71 -13.62 14.28 18.12
N GLN A 72 -14.16 15.49 18.17
CA GLN A 72 -13.79 16.49 19.18
C GLN A 72 -14.74 16.47 20.39
N LYS A 73 -15.81 15.67 20.34
CA LYS A 73 -16.80 15.57 21.40
C LYS A 73 -16.89 14.14 21.93
N PRO A 74 -17.05 13.95 23.25
CA PRO A 74 -17.29 12.63 23.81
C PRO A 74 -18.51 11.97 23.18
N GLY A 75 -18.42 10.68 22.89
CA GLY A 75 -19.51 9.88 22.31
C GLY A 75 -19.69 9.97 20.79
N ALA A 76 -18.96 10.85 20.10
CA ALA A 76 -18.96 10.84 18.64
C ALA A 76 -18.14 9.66 18.09
N THR A 77 -18.63 9.05 17.02
CA THR A 77 -17.97 7.88 16.42
C THR A 77 -16.84 8.31 15.48
N PRO A 78 -15.64 7.78 15.61
CA PRO A 78 -14.57 8.01 14.66
C PRO A 78 -14.87 7.36 13.30
N TRP A 79 -14.21 7.81 12.25
CA TRP A 79 -14.26 7.17 10.96
C TRP A 79 -13.81 5.70 11.06
N ARG A 80 -14.59 4.81 10.48
CA ARG A 80 -14.31 3.38 10.43
C ARG A 80 -14.11 2.96 8.98
N THR A 81 -13.02 2.26 8.72
CA THR A 81 -12.78 1.63 7.43
C THR A 81 -13.57 0.33 7.32
N SER A 82 -14.06 0.02 6.13
CA SER A 82 -14.54 -1.33 5.83
C SER A 82 -13.40 -2.33 5.92
N ALA A 83 -13.70 -3.57 6.30
CA ALA A 83 -12.74 -4.66 6.21
C ALA A 83 -12.20 -4.83 4.79
N GLY A 84 -11.01 -5.39 4.66
CA GLY A 84 -10.42 -5.68 3.36
C GLY A 84 -8.92 -5.40 3.31
N THR A 85 -8.30 -5.72 2.17
CA THR A 85 -6.87 -5.64 1.94
C THR A 85 -6.32 -4.23 2.10
N THR A 86 -5.21 -4.10 2.83
CA THR A 86 -4.42 -2.86 2.94
C THR A 86 -3.04 -3.10 2.34
N ALA A 87 -2.68 -2.28 1.34
CA ALA A 87 -1.33 -2.29 0.79
C ALA A 87 -0.40 -1.45 1.69
N PHE A 88 0.70 -2.04 2.12
CA PHE A 88 1.80 -1.34 2.79
C PHE A 88 3.07 -1.55 1.98
N ALA A 89 3.50 -0.51 1.26
CA ALA A 89 4.58 -0.61 0.28
C ALA A 89 5.58 0.54 0.43
N PRO A 90 6.78 0.27 0.97
CA PRO A 90 7.89 1.20 0.86
C PRO A 90 8.36 1.31 -0.60
N PHE A 91 8.56 2.53 -1.05
CA PHE A 91 9.10 2.82 -2.38
C PHE A 91 10.56 3.25 -2.28
N LYS A 92 11.29 3.18 -3.41
CA LYS A 92 12.65 3.71 -3.49
C LYS A 92 12.64 5.22 -3.27
N GLU A 93 13.71 5.75 -2.68
CA GLU A 93 13.86 7.17 -2.39
C GLU A 93 13.71 8.07 -3.63
N ASP A 94 14.14 7.58 -4.79
CA ASP A 94 14.10 8.29 -6.06
C ASP A 94 12.81 8.09 -6.86
N THR A 95 11.80 7.46 -6.28
CA THR A 95 10.53 7.19 -6.97
C THR A 95 9.85 8.46 -7.45
N SER A 96 9.29 8.41 -8.66
CA SER A 96 8.39 9.44 -9.19
C SER A 96 6.91 9.11 -8.95
N TYR A 97 6.62 7.99 -8.28
CA TYR A 97 5.26 7.49 -8.12
C TYR A 97 4.34 8.43 -7.35
N PHE A 98 4.89 9.22 -6.43
CA PHE A 98 4.13 10.21 -5.64
C PHE A 98 4.03 11.59 -6.33
N GLY A 99 4.58 11.75 -7.54
CA GLY A 99 4.68 13.01 -8.24
C GLY A 99 5.90 13.82 -7.80
N ASP A 100 5.70 15.04 -7.28
CA ASP A 100 6.79 15.91 -6.81
C ASP A 100 7.58 15.25 -5.67
N ARG A 101 8.93 15.34 -5.74
CA ARG A 101 9.84 14.73 -4.74
C ARG A 101 9.69 15.27 -3.31
N ARG A 102 9.01 16.41 -3.12
CA ARG A 102 8.68 16.92 -1.79
C ARG A 102 7.68 16.03 -1.04
N PHE A 103 6.90 15.21 -1.77
CA PHE A 103 5.94 14.30 -1.15
C PHE A 103 6.63 13.00 -0.77
N GLN A 104 6.64 12.71 0.52
CA GLN A 104 7.26 11.52 1.10
C GLN A 104 6.26 10.36 1.25
N TRP A 105 5.01 10.57 0.88
CA TRP A 105 3.92 9.61 1.00
C TRP A 105 2.81 9.92 -0.01
N MET A 106 2.02 8.91 -0.28
CA MET A 106 0.75 9.02 -0.99
C MET A 106 -0.26 8.12 -0.28
N ILE A 107 -1.41 8.69 0.09
CA ILE A 107 -2.48 7.87 0.66
C ILE A 107 -3.27 7.19 -0.46
N ASN A 108 -3.57 5.90 -0.25
CA ASN A 108 -4.44 5.14 -1.14
C ASN A 108 -5.75 4.86 -0.40
N PHE A 109 -6.87 5.27 -0.99
CA PHE A 109 -8.21 4.95 -0.50
C PHE A 109 -8.84 3.87 -1.37
N ARG A 110 -9.32 2.83 -0.74
CA ARG A 110 -10.11 1.79 -1.37
C ARG A 110 -11.53 2.31 -1.64
N VAL A 111 -12.05 2.07 -2.84
CA VAL A 111 -13.41 2.45 -3.26
C VAL A 111 -14.12 1.27 -3.88
N GLY A 112 -15.42 1.17 -3.69
CA GLY A 112 -16.24 0.10 -4.28
C GLY A 112 -16.52 0.30 -5.77
N ASP A 113 -16.60 1.56 -6.22
CA ASP A 113 -16.89 1.93 -7.61
C ASP A 113 -16.07 3.17 -7.97
N LEU A 114 -15.01 2.96 -8.77
CA LEU A 114 -14.08 4.01 -9.15
C LEU A 114 -14.71 5.04 -10.10
N ASP A 115 -15.55 4.59 -11.02
CA ASP A 115 -16.16 5.48 -12.01
C ASP A 115 -17.16 6.41 -11.33
N LYS A 116 -17.98 5.87 -10.43
CA LYS A 116 -18.92 6.65 -9.62
C LYS A 116 -18.18 7.65 -8.73
N MET A 117 -17.10 7.23 -8.06
CA MET A 117 -16.29 8.10 -7.21
C MET A 117 -15.66 9.23 -8.04
N ALA A 118 -15.07 8.90 -9.20
CA ALA A 118 -14.47 9.90 -10.07
C ALA A 118 -15.50 10.90 -10.61
N ALA A 119 -16.69 10.44 -10.99
CA ALA A 119 -17.77 11.30 -11.47
C ALA A 119 -18.22 12.29 -10.38
N GLN A 120 -18.54 11.81 -9.18
CA GLN A 120 -18.97 12.68 -8.07
C GLN A 120 -17.91 13.71 -7.64
N LEU A 121 -16.64 13.37 -7.73
CA LEU A 121 -15.55 14.31 -7.42
C LEU A 121 -15.42 15.38 -8.51
N ARG A 122 -15.53 15.00 -9.79
CA ARG A 122 -15.50 15.93 -10.92
C ARG A 122 -16.68 16.89 -10.92
N GLU A 123 -17.87 16.44 -10.56
CA GLU A 123 -19.05 17.30 -10.36
C GLU A 123 -18.83 18.38 -9.30
N ARG A 124 -17.94 18.13 -8.34
CA ARG A 124 -17.52 19.09 -7.32
C ARG A 124 -16.30 19.93 -7.72
N GLY A 125 -15.89 19.85 -8.99
CA GLY A 125 -14.75 20.61 -9.51
C GLY A 125 -13.38 20.04 -9.12
N ILE A 126 -13.33 18.82 -8.60
CA ILE A 126 -12.07 18.17 -8.21
C ILE A 126 -11.52 17.42 -9.44
N ALA A 127 -10.29 17.75 -9.83
CA ALA A 127 -9.61 17.04 -10.92
C ALA A 127 -9.27 15.61 -10.50
N VAL A 128 -9.73 14.63 -11.28
CA VAL A 128 -9.45 13.20 -11.06
C VAL A 128 -8.98 12.59 -12.35
N GLU A 129 -7.79 11.99 -12.31
CA GLU A 129 -7.19 11.25 -13.43
C GLU A 129 -7.42 9.76 -13.20
N VAL A 130 -8.28 9.14 -14.01
CA VAL A 130 -8.51 7.69 -13.99
C VAL A 130 -7.48 7.05 -14.91
N ASP A 131 -6.73 6.07 -14.38
CA ASP A 131 -5.81 5.27 -15.19
C ASP A 131 -6.63 4.41 -16.17
N PRO A 132 -6.41 4.52 -17.48
CA PRO A 132 -7.12 3.72 -18.48
C PRO A 132 -6.75 2.23 -18.42
N GLN A 133 -5.64 1.89 -17.80
CA GLN A 133 -5.18 0.51 -17.67
C GLN A 133 -5.91 -0.21 -16.53
N VAL A 134 -6.36 -1.43 -16.80
CA VAL A 134 -6.86 -2.37 -15.80
C VAL A 134 -5.72 -3.31 -15.40
N TYR A 135 -5.43 -3.36 -14.11
CA TYR A 135 -4.37 -4.20 -13.55
C TYR A 135 -4.96 -5.47 -12.91
N PRO A 136 -4.16 -6.53 -12.72
CA PRO A 136 -4.63 -7.73 -12.03
C PRO A 136 -5.19 -7.46 -10.62
N ASN A 137 -4.69 -6.45 -9.94
CA ASN A 137 -5.12 -6.03 -8.61
C ASN A 137 -6.17 -4.91 -8.62
N GLY A 138 -6.70 -4.54 -9.78
CA GLY A 138 -7.80 -3.59 -9.89
C GLY A 138 -7.54 -2.36 -10.74
N ARG A 139 -8.32 -1.32 -10.49
CA ARG A 139 -8.30 -0.04 -11.21
C ARG A 139 -7.91 1.10 -10.28
N PHE A 140 -7.29 2.12 -10.85
CA PHE A 140 -6.74 3.24 -10.09
C PHE A 140 -7.15 4.59 -10.65
N ALA A 141 -7.22 5.59 -9.77
CA ALA A 141 -7.29 6.99 -10.16
C ALA A 141 -6.41 7.84 -9.24
N ARG A 142 -6.03 9.02 -9.70
CA ARG A 142 -5.21 9.97 -8.96
C ARG A 142 -5.90 11.31 -8.85
N LEU A 143 -5.71 11.94 -7.72
CA LEU A 143 -6.11 13.31 -7.44
C LEU A 143 -5.18 13.92 -6.40
N ALA A 144 -5.40 15.18 -6.10
CA ALA A 144 -4.75 15.85 -4.98
C ALA A 144 -5.80 16.50 -4.08
N ASP A 145 -5.49 16.64 -2.80
CA ASP A 145 -6.27 17.45 -1.90
C ASP A 145 -6.02 18.95 -2.12
N PRO A 146 -6.76 19.87 -1.46
CA PRO A 146 -6.57 21.32 -1.62
C PRO A 146 -5.19 21.84 -1.27
N GLU A 147 -4.40 21.09 -0.50
CA GLU A 147 -3.02 21.44 -0.16
C GLU A 147 -1.99 20.80 -1.10
N GLY A 148 -2.47 20.05 -2.10
CA GLY A 148 -1.68 19.40 -3.14
C GLY A 148 -1.12 18.03 -2.73
N ASN A 149 -1.55 17.46 -1.61
CA ASN A 149 -1.09 16.14 -1.20
C ASN A 149 -1.63 15.06 -2.16
N PRO A 150 -0.78 14.12 -2.59
CA PRO A 150 -1.19 13.10 -3.56
C PRO A 150 -2.12 12.06 -2.93
N ILE A 151 -3.22 11.79 -3.62
CA ILE A 151 -4.20 10.77 -3.27
C ILE A 151 -4.33 9.79 -4.44
N GLN A 152 -4.38 8.51 -4.13
CA GLN A 152 -4.76 7.47 -5.07
C GLN A 152 -6.08 6.85 -4.62
N LEU A 153 -6.99 6.63 -5.56
CA LEU A 153 -8.16 5.78 -5.37
C LEU A 153 -7.88 4.42 -5.99
N TRP A 154 -8.31 3.37 -5.30
CA TRP A 154 -8.16 2.00 -5.74
C TRP A 154 -9.48 1.24 -5.63
N GLN A 155 -9.96 0.78 -6.77
CA GLN A 155 -11.03 -0.22 -6.82
C GLN A 155 -10.37 -1.59 -6.97
N PRO A 156 -10.40 -2.46 -5.93
CA PRO A 156 -9.81 -3.79 -6.01
C PRO A 156 -10.39 -4.61 -7.16
N GLY A 157 -9.53 -5.39 -7.82
CA GLY A 157 -9.94 -6.41 -8.80
C GLY A 157 -10.26 -7.72 -8.09
N GLY A 158 -11.27 -8.44 -8.60
CA GLY A 158 -11.69 -9.71 -8.01
C GLY A 158 -12.52 -9.56 -6.73
N THR A 159 -12.69 -10.66 -6.01
CA THR A 159 -13.26 -10.65 -4.66
C THR A 159 -12.15 -10.32 -3.67
N ASP A 160 -12.22 -9.12 -3.03
CA ASP A 160 -11.39 -8.84 -1.86
C ASP A 160 -11.81 -9.82 -0.75
N PRO A 161 -10.93 -10.73 -0.30
CA PRO A 161 -11.27 -11.70 0.73
C PRO A 161 -11.29 -11.05 2.11
N GLY A 162 -12.12 -10.03 2.31
CA GLY A 162 -12.24 -9.22 3.51
C GLY A 162 -12.12 -9.94 4.85
#